data_aa2b38f68bb8ce8cb2957269fdb99869
#
_entry.id   aa2b38f68bb8ce8cb2957269fdb99869
#
_cell.length_a   1.000
_cell.length_b   1.000
_cell.length_c   1.000
_cell.angle_alpha   90.00
_cell.angle_beta   90.00
_cell.angle_gamma   90.00
#
_symmetry.space_group_name_H-M   'P 1'
#
loop_
_entity.id
_entity.type
_entity.pdbx_description
1 polymer ?
#
loop_
_entity_poly.entity_id
_entity_poly.type
_entity_poly.pdbx_seq_one_letter_code
_entity_poly.pdbx_strand_id
1 'polypeptide(L)'
;MANRNPGCGAFCTRRQFLLAATGTAVAVTAPYFATARQRDASEDSDRILADAESRIRQHRMAPVTLKLVTPDGQPLGPGRRVEIRQVRHRFLFGCNIFMLGRCRTPEQNAAYESRFAGIFNYATLPFYWWNYERQKGSPDHERTEEIVRWCRAHDVTTKGHPLAWNYRDPPWLTGTPQEVARAQFERITRYVQRLRGDIDIWDVVNEATHYDRAECKRDAPRLTEAIAAMGVGPYIRTAFKTARQAGRDATLVINDYRTDAAFAEKVISELADEHARPMYDVIGIQSHMHGGPWGAARTWEVCERFAKFAKPLHFTETTLVSGPKSESGWTTTAKGEEQQARLASEFYTVLFSHPAVEAITWWDFSDQGAWQMAPAGFLRDDMSAKPIYERLCDMIKGRWWTRVEAESGPEGRLRIDGFQGEYEAAVKENGRRLGGRFSLAKATAEATDVQLTELSADR
;
A
#
# COMPACT_ATOMS: atom_id res chain seq x y z
N MET A 1 37.76 -13.24 -20.79
CA MET A 1 37.65 -11.79 -20.53
C MET A 1 36.35 -11.59 -19.79
N ALA A 2 36.45 -11.34 -18.50
CA ALA A 2 35.32 -11.35 -17.59
C ALA A 2 34.67 -9.96 -17.54
N ASN A 3 33.42 -9.86 -17.95
CA ASN A 3 32.60 -8.67 -17.84
C ASN A 3 32.02 -8.62 -16.43
N ARG A 4 32.56 -7.75 -15.56
CA ARG A 4 32.03 -7.48 -14.23
C ARG A 4 30.96 -6.41 -14.33
N ASN A 5 29.74 -6.80 -14.04
CA ASN A 5 28.61 -5.92 -13.81
C ASN A 5 28.80 -5.20 -12.45
N PRO A 6 28.77 -3.86 -12.35
CA PRO A 6 28.86 -3.19 -11.06
C PRO A 6 27.51 -3.26 -10.35
N GLY A 7 27.46 -4.05 -9.30
CA GLY A 7 26.33 -4.24 -8.42
C GLY A 7 25.89 -2.96 -7.72
N CYS A 8 24.63 -2.89 -7.49
CA CYS A 8 23.91 -1.98 -6.62
C CYS A 8 24.43 -2.15 -5.16
N GLY A 9 25.24 -1.21 -4.67
CA GLY A 9 25.77 -1.27 -3.33
C GLY A 9 26.62 -0.06 -2.97
N ALA A 10 25.98 1.05 -2.61
CA ALA A 10 26.66 2.11 -1.88
C ALA A 10 26.07 2.16 -0.46
N PHE A 11 26.76 1.51 0.45
CA PHE A 11 26.46 1.46 1.87
C PHE A 11 26.76 2.79 2.55
N CYS A 12 25.83 3.26 3.37
CA CYS A 12 26.09 4.32 4.34
C CYS A 12 26.34 3.67 5.69
N THR A 13 27.63 3.65 6.11
CA THR A 13 28.03 3.26 7.45
C THR A 13 27.87 4.43 8.42
N ARG A 14 27.01 4.27 9.43
CA ARG A 14 26.96 5.17 10.59
C ARG A 14 28.17 4.89 11.48
N ARG A 15 29.08 5.85 11.61
CA ARG A 15 30.06 5.92 12.70
C ARG A 15 29.55 6.90 13.78
N GLN A 16 29.35 6.35 14.96
CA GLN A 16 29.61 6.86 16.32
C GLN A 16 29.24 8.31 16.65
N PHE A 17 28.28 8.45 17.59
CA PHE A 17 28.37 9.47 18.63
C PHE A 17 28.32 8.78 20.00
N LEU A 18 29.50 8.61 20.59
CA LEU A 18 29.69 8.43 22.01
C LEU A 18 30.12 9.80 22.58
N LEU A 19 29.28 10.45 23.31
CA LEU A 19 29.62 11.54 24.21
C LEU A 19 29.43 11.05 25.65
N ALA A 20 30.52 10.86 26.33
CA ALA A 20 30.53 10.62 27.77
C ALA A 20 30.17 11.91 28.50
N ALA A 21 29.10 11.88 29.28
CA ALA A 21 28.86 12.87 30.32
C ALA A 21 28.75 12.13 31.65
N THR A 22 29.78 12.32 32.46
CA THR A 22 29.79 11.98 33.90
C THR A 22 28.90 12.96 34.63
N GLY A 23 27.85 12.49 35.20
CA GLY A 23 26.94 13.27 36.09
C GLY A 23 26.30 12.34 37.12
N THR A 24 26.57 12.61 38.36
CA THR A 24 26.26 11.89 39.58
C THR A 24 24.77 11.46 39.68
N ALA A 25 24.57 10.21 40.07
CA ALA A 25 23.27 9.59 40.28
C ALA A 25 22.49 10.21 41.45
N VAL A 26 21.24 10.56 41.17
CA VAL A 26 20.15 10.53 42.16
C VAL A 26 19.14 9.51 41.65
N ALA A 27 19.22 8.33 42.24
CA ALA A 27 18.24 7.27 42.00
C ALA A 27 17.07 7.47 42.98
N VAL A 28 15.90 7.89 42.44
CA VAL A 28 14.62 7.59 43.11
C VAL A 28 13.48 7.68 42.07
N THR A 29 12.71 6.58 41.92
CA THR A 29 11.33 6.44 41.42
C THR A 29 11.05 6.42 39.92
N ALA A 30 11.84 5.76 39.06
CA ALA A 30 11.49 5.52 37.66
C ALA A 30 10.72 4.22 37.31
N PRO A 31 10.60 3.15 38.13
CA PRO A 31 9.96 1.91 37.68
C PRO A 31 8.43 1.90 37.74
N TYR A 32 7.79 2.72 38.56
CA TYR A 32 6.32 2.65 38.77
C TYR A 32 5.51 3.32 37.64
N PHE A 33 5.99 4.40 37.06
CA PHE A 33 5.32 5.09 35.95
C PHE A 33 5.54 4.39 34.60
N ALA A 34 6.66 3.73 34.43
CA ALA A 34 6.91 2.94 33.21
C ALA A 34 6.02 1.69 33.16
N THR A 35 5.78 1.02 34.27
CA THR A 35 4.92 -0.16 34.38
C THR A 35 3.44 0.16 34.23
N ALA A 36 2.95 1.31 34.76
CA ALA A 36 1.58 1.76 34.57
C ALA A 36 1.31 2.10 33.08
N ARG A 37 2.13 2.93 32.43
CA ARG A 37 2.00 3.23 30.99
C ARG A 37 2.09 1.98 30.08
N GLN A 38 2.89 1.00 30.46
CA GLN A 38 3.04 -0.23 29.69
C GLN A 38 1.83 -1.18 29.88
N ARG A 39 1.20 -1.17 31.06
CA ARG A 39 -0.06 -1.87 31.33
C ARG A 39 -1.23 -1.23 30.59
N ASP A 40 -1.39 0.08 30.67
CA ASP A 40 -2.43 0.81 29.94
C ASP A 40 -2.35 0.59 28.43
N ALA A 41 -1.14 0.61 27.86
CA ALA A 41 -0.92 0.33 26.42
C ALA A 41 -1.22 -1.12 26.04
N SER A 42 -1.03 -2.08 26.95
CA SER A 42 -1.40 -3.49 26.74
C SER A 42 -2.91 -3.68 26.76
N GLU A 43 -3.60 -3.15 27.75
CA GLU A 43 -5.05 -3.22 27.88
C GLU A 43 -5.76 -2.54 26.71
N ASP A 44 -5.27 -1.39 26.24
CA ASP A 44 -5.77 -0.73 25.04
C ASP A 44 -5.55 -1.59 23.78
N SER A 45 -4.40 -2.23 23.65
CA SER A 45 -4.11 -3.13 22.53
C SER A 45 -5.05 -4.32 22.49
N ASP A 46 -5.29 -4.95 23.64
CA ASP A 46 -6.19 -6.10 23.77
C ASP A 46 -7.63 -5.71 23.42
N ARG A 47 -8.11 -4.57 23.90
CA ARG A 47 -9.45 -4.03 23.57
C ARG A 47 -9.57 -3.72 22.07
N ILE A 48 -8.58 -3.07 21.46
CA ILE A 48 -8.59 -2.75 20.03
C ILE A 48 -8.69 -4.02 19.20
N LEU A 49 -7.95 -5.06 19.55
CA LEU A 49 -8.00 -6.35 18.83
C LEU A 49 -9.31 -7.10 19.10
N ALA A 50 -9.82 -7.10 20.32
CA ALA A 50 -11.09 -7.75 20.67
C ALA A 50 -12.27 -7.18 19.87
N ASP A 51 -12.32 -5.86 19.69
CA ASP A 51 -13.39 -5.18 18.97
C ASP A 51 -13.21 -5.20 17.43
N ALA A 52 -12.05 -5.69 16.93
CA ALA A 52 -11.72 -5.58 15.51
C ALA A 52 -12.71 -6.29 14.59
N GLU A 53 -13.17 -7.49 14.97
CA GLU A 53 -14.13 -8.27 14.15
C GLU A 53 -15.45 -7.51 13.98
N SER A 54 -15.96 -6.89 15.04
CA SER A 54 -17.17 -6.07 14.99
C SER A 54 -17.01 -4.88 14.03
N ARG A 55 -15.88 -4.16 14.14
CA ARG A 55 -15.57 -3.04 13.24
C ARG A 55 -15.38 -3.48 11.79
N ILE A 56 -14.72 -4.62 11.54
CA ILE A 56 -14.57 -5.19 10.20
C ILE A 56 -15.94 -5.45 9.59
N ARG A 57 -16.86 -6.10 10.30
CA ARG A 57 -18.23 -6.32 9.83
C ARG A 57 -18.94 -5.00 9.52
N GLN A 58 -18.84 -4.03 10.40
CA GLN A 58 -19.49 -2.73 10.25
C GLN A 58 -18.95 -1.92 9.05
N HIS A 59 -17.65 -1.94 8.80
CA HIS A 59 -17.01 -1.03 7.85
C HIS A 59 -16.61 -1.70 6.52
N ARG A 60 -16.45 -3.04 6.50
CA ARG A 60 -15.96 -3.78 5.33
C ARG A 60 -17.01 -4.67 4.69
N MET A 61 -18.11 -4.94 5.36
CA MET A 61 -19.20 -5.76 4.83
C MET A 61 -20.45 -4.91 4.58
N ALA A 62 -21.28 -5.40 3.68
CA ALA A 62 -22.60 -4.80 3.45
C ALA A 62 -23.59 -5.88 3.01
N PRO A 63 -24.89 -5.73 3.34
CA PRO A 63 -25.94 -6.53 2.74
C PRO A 63 -26.22 -6.07 1.31
N VAL A 64 -26.54 -7.01 0.43
CA VAL A 64 -27.05 -6.74 -0.92
C VAL A 64 -28.18 -7.69 -1.25
N THR A 65 -29.23 -7.16 -1.86
CA THR A 65 -30.27 -7.97 -2.52
C THR A 65 -29.97 -7.99 -4.01
N LEU A 66 -29.78 -9.17 -4.58
CA LEU A 66 -29.57 -9.36 -6.01
C LEU A 66 -30.90 -9.72 -6.64
N LYS A 67 -31.11 -9.33 -7.92
CA LYS A 67 -32.13 -9.81 -8.80
C LYS A 67 -31.47 -10.41 -10.02
N LEU A 68 -31.49 -11.75 -10.11
CA LEU A 68 -30.85 -12.49 -11.18
C LEU A 68 -31.77 -12.59 -12.37
N VAL A 69 -31.29 -12.21 -13.55
CA VAL A 69 -32.02 -12.20 -14.81
C VAL A 69 -31.31 -13.13 -15.79
N THR A 70 -32.09 -14.07 -16.34
CA THR A 70 -31.60 -15.04 -17.32
C THR A 70 -31.29 -14.40 -18.68
N PRO A 71 -30.57 -15.07 -19.61
CA PRO A 71 -30.22 -14.48 -20.90
C PRO A 71 -31.42 -14.04 -21.79
N ASP A 72 -32.60 -14.64 -21.57
CA ASP A 72 -33.84 -14.29 -22.25
C ASP A 72 -34.63 -13.17 -21.56
N GLY A 73 -34.02 -12.53 -20.55
CA GLY A 73 -34.59 -11.37 -19.86
C GLY A 73 -35.66 -11.72 -18.78
N GLN A 74 -35.80 -13.00 -18.44
CA GLN A 74 -36.77 -13.42 -17.41
C GLN A 74 -36.05 -13.48 -16.04
N PRO A 75 -36.77 -13.24 -14.94
CA PRO A 75 -36.23 -13.51 -13.62
C PRO A 75 -35.86 -14.98 -13.47
N LEU A 76 -34.72 -15.25 -12.81
CA LEU A 76 -34.32 -16.63 -12.44
C LEU A 76 -35.43 -17.26 -11.57
N GLY A 77 -35.86 -18.46 -11.92
CA GLY A 77 -36.89 -19.18 -11.14
C GLY A 77 -36.47 -19.39 -9.67
N PRO A 78 -37.46 -19.55 -8.76
CA PRO A 78 -37.19 -19.78 -7.35
C PRO A 78 -36.57 -21.18 -7.11
N GLY A 79 -35.89 -21.34 -5.96
CA GLY A 79 -35.29 -22.62 -5.54
C GLY A 79 -34.03 -23.02 -6.32
N ARG A 80 -33.41 -22.09 -7.06
CA ARG A 80 -32.16 -22.36 -7.76
C ARG A 80 -30.97 -22.08 -6.83
N ARG A 81 -30.06 -23.05 -6.73
CA ARG A 81 -28.82 -22.90 -5.97
C ARG A 81 -27.83 -22.04 -6.74
N VAL A 82 -27.52 -20.87 -6.20
CA VAL A 82 -26.63 -19.87 -6.77
C VAL A 82 -25.35 -19.81 -5.96
N GLU A 83 -24.22 -20.03 -6.60
CA GLU A 83 -22.89 -19.80 -6.01
C GLU A 83 -22.54 -18.32 -6.17
N ILE A 84 -22.24 -17.63 -5.08
CA ILE A 84 -21.74 -16.26 -5.05
C ILE A 84 -20.30 -16.27 -4.57
N ARG A 85 -19.41 -15.74 -5.39
CA ARG A 85 -17.98 -15.73 -5.13
C ARG A 85 -17.42 -14.32 -5.29
N GLN A 86 -16.79 -13.80 -4.24
CA GLN A 86 -15.97 -12.60 -4.37
C GLN A 86 -14.77 -12.89 -5.27
N VAL A 87 -14.45 -11.98 -6.19
CA VAL A 87 -13.30 -12.11 -7.09
C VAL A 87 -12.24 -11.05 -6.83
N ARG A 88 -12.63 -9.93 -6.21
CA ARG A 88 -11.71 -8.85 -5.86
C ARG A 88 -12.20 -8.07 -4.64
N HIS A 89 -11.30 -7.71 -3.71
CA HIS A 89 -11.60 -6.75 -2.64
C HIS A 89 -11.67 -5.32 -3.18
N ARG A 90 -12.59 -4.52 -2.60
CA ARG A 90 -12.52 -3.06 -2.72
C ARG A 90 -11.33 -2.50 -1.95
N PHE A 91 -11.04 -3.03 -0.75
CA PHE A 91 -9.86 -2.66 0.04
C PHE A 91 -8.58 -3.06 -0.70
N LEU A 92 -7.57 -2.19 -0.68
CA LEU A 92 -6.33 -2.40 -1.41
C LEU A 92 -5.29 -3.10 -0.52
N PHE A 93 -5.02 -4.36 -0.81
CA PHE A 93 -3.92 -5.12 -0.23
C PHE A 93 -2.80 -5.18 -1.25
N GLY A 94 -1.64 -4.62 -0.92
CA GLY A 94 -0.57 -4.46 -1.91
C GLY A 94 0.83 -4.66 -1.41
N CYS A 95 1.75 -4.58 -2.36
CA CYS A 95 3.20 -4.56 -2.12
C CYS A 95 3.90 -3.75 -3.23
N ASN A 96 5.16 -3.34 -3.02
CA ASN A 96 5.95 -2.91 -4.16
C ASN A 96 6.21 -4.11 -5.09
N ILE A 97 6.26 -3.82 -6.40
CA ILE A 97 6.43 -4.85 -7.44
C ILE A 97 7.78 -4.70 -8.16
N PHE A 98 8.78 -4.15 -7.49
CA PHE A 98 10.06 -3.77 -8.10
C PHE A 98 10.86 -4.96 -8.64
N MET A 99 10.64 -6.15 -8.05
CA MET A 99 11.35 -7.39 -8.41
C MET A 99 10.65 -8.22 -9.51
N LEU A 100 9.49 -7.79 -10.02
CA LEU A 100 8.81 -8.48 -11.12
C LEU A 100 9.79 -8.72 -12.29
N GLY A 101 9.98 -9.97 -12.74
CA GLY A 101 10.89 -10.34 -13.81
C GLY A 101 12.38 -10.07 -13.53
N ARG A 102 12.77 -9.80 -12.27
CA ARG A 102 14.16 -9.49 -11.87
C ARG A 102 14.72 -10.43 -10.81
N CYS A 103 14.02 -11.52 -10.51
CA CYS A 103 14.57 -12.57 -9.65
C CYS A 103 15.71 -13.32 -10.36
N ARG A 104 16.53 -14.04 -9.59
CA ARG A 104 17.78 -14.63 -10.11
C ARG A 104 17.57 -15.71 -11.18
N THR A 105 16.44 -16.41 -11.16
CA THR A 105 16.14 -17.47 -12.14
C THR A 105 14.71 -17.34 -12.68
N PRO A 106 14.42 -17.94 -13.85
CA PRO A 106 13.05 -17.97 -14.39
C PRO A 106 12.04 -18.59 -13.42
N GLU A 107 12.41 -19.66 -12.71
CA GLU A 107 11.54 -20.34 -11.73
C GLU A 107 11.20 -19.43 -10.55
N GLN A 108 12.18 -18.65 -10.09
CA GLN A 108 11.97 -17.65 -9.04
C GLN A 108 11.06 -16.52 -9.53
N ASN A 109 11.19 -16.06 -10.77
CA ASN A 109 10.26 -15.08 -11.35
C ASN A 109 8.83 -15.64 -11.41
N ALA A 110 8.64 -16.84 -11.90
CA ALA A 110 7.33 -17.49 -11.94
C ALA A 110 6.72 -17.65 -10.53
N ALA A 111 7.53 -18.03 -9.54
CA ALA A 111 7.10 -18.15 -8.16
C ALA A 111 6.72 -16.79 -7.55
N TYR A 112 7.50 -15.74 -7.79
CA TYR A 112 7.21 -14.37 -7.38
C TYR A 112 5.86 -13.89 -7.95
N GLU A 113 5.69 -14.01 -9.26
CA GLU A 113 4.50 -13.58 -10.00
C GLU A 113 3.23 -14.29 -9.52
N SER A 114 3.28 -15.63 -9.45
CA SER A 114 2.16 -16.44 -8.99
C SER A 114 1.74 -16.10 -7.55
N ARG A 115 2.72 -15.94 -6.65
CA ARG A 115 2.44 -15.60 -5.25
C ARG A 115 1.96 -14.17 -5.08
N PHE A 116 2.49 -13.21 -5.86
CA PHE A 116 2.04 -11.82 -5.84
C PHE A 116 0.57 -11.71 -6.26
N ALA A 117 0.21 -12.28 -7.40
CA ALA A 117 -1.16 -12.32 -7.92
C ALA A 117 -2.11 -13.12 -7.00
N GLY A 118 -1.60 -14.11 -6.27
CA GLY A 118 -2.38 -14.93 -5.34
C GLY A 118 -2.91 -14.17 -4.13
N ILE A 119 -2.22 -13.09 -3.69
CA ILE A 119 -2.60 -12.37 -2.47
C ILE A 119 -2.98 -10.91 -2.73
N PHE A 120 -2.28 -10.20 -3.61
CA PHE A 120 -2.41 -8.76 -3.77
C PHE A 120 -3.32 -8.35 -4.93
N ASN A 121 -4.03 -7.23 -4.73
CA ASN A 121 -4.81 -6.52 -5.75
C ASN A 121 -4.29 -5.08 -5.97
N TYR A 122 -3.10 -4.75 -5.43
CA TYR A 122 -2.50 -3.42 -5.48
C TYR A 122 -0.99 -3.50 -5.56
N ALA A 123 -0.36 -2.69 -6.42
CA ALA A 123 1.08 -2.68 -6.62
C ALA A 123 1.64 -1.26 -6.66
N THR A 124 2.77 -1.03 -5.98
CA THR A 124 3.55 0.21 -6.06
C THR A 124 4.67 0.06 -7.07
N LEU A 125 4.71 0.94 -8.08
CA LEU A 125 5.70 1.00 -9.15
C LEU A 125 6.76 2.07 -8.88
N PRO A 126 8.05 1.82 -9.23
CA PRO A 126 9.15 2.76 -8.92
C PRO A 126 9.25 3.90 -9.92
N PHE A 127 9.25 5.13 -9.42
CA PHE A 127 9.47 6.36 -10.18
C PHE A 127 10.60 7.23 -9.60
N TYR A 128 11.57 6.62 -8.96
CA TYR A 128 12.73 7.31 -8.39
C TYR A 128 13.52 8.03 -9.48
N TRP A 129 13.51 9.36 -9.51
CA TRP A 129 13.99 10.14 -10.64
C TRP A 129 15.40 9.81 -11.07
N TRP A 130 16.35 9.68 -10.13
CA TRP A 130 17.75 9.34 -10.41
C TRP A 130 17.95 7.99 -11.09
N ASN A 131 17.03 7.06 -10.91
CA ASN A 131 17.09 5.71 -11.48
C ASN A 131 16.16 5.55 -12.67
N TYR A 132 15.02 6.23 -12.65
CA TYR A 132 14.01 6.17 -13.70
C TYR A 132 14.42 6.93 -14.96
N GLU A 133 15.21 8.00 -14.82
CA GLU A 133 15.72 8.84 -15.90
C GLU A 133 17.22 9.07 -15.68
N ARG A 134 18.04 8.03 -15.86
CA ARG A 134 19.50 8.09 -15.65
C ARG A 134 20.20 9.01 -16.63
N GLN A 135 19.63 9.19 -17.82
CA GLN A 135 20.04 10.12 -18.84
C GLN A 135 18.89 11.08 -19.14
N LYS A 136 19.17 12.35 -19.24
CA LYS A 136 18.17 13.38 -19.51
C LYS A 136 17.38 13.06 -20.78
N GLY A 137 16.06 13.03 -20.67
CA GLY A 137 15.16 12.75 -21.78
C GLY A 137 14.99 11.25 -22.12
N SER A 138 15.59 10.34 -21.33
CA SER A 138 15.50 8.89 -21.56
C SER A 138 14.95 8.16 -20.32
N PRO A 139 13.68 8.39 -19.96
CA PRO A 139 13.04 7.70 -18.84
C PRO A 139 12.73 6.23 -19.18
N ASP A 140 12.77 5.36 -18.17
CA ASP A 140 12.53 3.91 -18.28
C ASP A 140 11.02 3.58 -18.38
N HIS A 141 10.37 4.12 -19.41
CA HIS A 141 8.94 3.90 -19.64
C HIS A 141 8.63 2.46 -20.05
N GLU A 142 9.50 1.83 -20.85
CA GLU A 142 9.30 0.48 -21.35
C GLU A 142 9.11 -0.53 -20.20
N ARG A 143 9.98 -0.44 -19.20
CA ARG A 143 9.88 -1.27 -17.98
C ARG A 143 8.60 -1.01 -17.22
N THR A 144 8.19 0.24 -17.09
CA THR A 144 6.94 0.58 -16.41
C THR A 144 5.74 0.00 -17.13
N GLU A 145 5.71 0.10 -18.45
CA GLU A 145 4.63 -0.43 -19.29
C GLU A 145 4.55 -1.97 -19.24
N GLU A 146 5.69 -2.67 -19.11
CA GLU A 146 5.71 -4.12 -18.84
C GLU A 146 5.01 -4.45 -17.51
N ILE A 147 5.36 -3.75 -16.44
CA ILE A 147 4.76 -3.96 -15.11
C ILE A 147 3.26 -3.65 -15.17
N VAL A 148 2.87 -2.56 -15.80
CA VAL A 148 1.45 -2.17 -15.97
C VAL A 148 0.67 -3.24 -16.74
N ARG A 149 1.21 -3.77 -17.83
CA ARG A 149 0.57 -4.87 -18.59
C ARG A 149 0.36 -6.11 -17.73
N TRP A 150 1.38 -6.47 -16.94
CA TRP A 150 1.28 -7.60 -16.02
C TRP A 150 0.20 -7.34 -14.94
N CYS A 151 0.22 -6.17 -14.31
CA CYS A 151 -0.77 -5.78 -13.30
C CYS A 151 -2.20 -5.83 -13.86
N ARG A 152 -2.41 -5.30 -15.06
CA ARG A 152 -3.72 -5.34 -15.72
C ARG A 152 -4.21 -6.76 -16.02
N ALA A 153 -3.31 -7.65 -16.47
CA ALA A 153 -3.63 -9.05 -16.72
C ALA A 153 -4.01 -9.83 -15.46
N HIS A 154 -3.65 -9.33 -14.27
CA HIS A 154 -3.90 -9.97 -12.98
C HIS A 154 -4.88 -9.17 -12.08
N ASP A 155 -5.62 -8.20 -12.63
CA ASP A 155 -6.55 -7.34 -11.90
C ASP A 155 -5.91 -6.59 -10.70
N VAL A 156 -4.64 -6.20 -10.84
CA VAL A 156 -3.86 -5.47 -9.83
C VAL A 156 -3.88 -3.98 -10.15
N THR A 157 -4.41 -3.16 -9.22
CA THR A 157 -4.36 -1.69 -9.29
C THR A 157 -2.93 -1.19 -9.13
N THR A 158 -2.54 -0.17 -9.86
CA THR A 158 -1.18 0.38 -9.86
C THR A 158 -1.10 1.74 -9.17
N LYS A 159 0.00 1.98 -8.45
CA LYS A 159 0.38 3.26 -7.86
C LYS A 159 1.79 3.63 -8.29
N GLY A 160 2.01 4.86 -8.73
CA GLY A 160 3.34 5.40 -9.01
C GLY A 160 3.97 6.04 -7.77
N HIS A 161 5.23 5.68 -7.45
CA HIS A 161 5.96 6.16 -6.27
C HIS A 161 7.41 6.50 -6.57
N PRO A 162 7.90 7.69 -6.21
CA PRO A 162 7.17 8.95 -6.06
C PRO A 162 7.35 9.88 -7.27
N LEU A 163 6.47 10.85 -7.43
CA LEU A 163 6.65 11.89 -8.45
C LEU A 163 7.69 12.95 -8.02
N ALA A 164 7.68 13.37 -6.77
CA ALA A 164 8.67 14.31 -6.23
C ALA A 164 9.24 13.82 -4.90
N TRP A 165 10.55 13.66 -4.86
CA TRP A 165 11.32 13.31 -3.67
C TRP A 165 12.78 13.70 -3.84
N ASN A 166 13.33 14.39 -2.88
CA ASN A 166 14.73 14.80 -2.87
C ASN A 166 15.63 13.81 -2.13
N TYR A 167 15.51 12.52 -2.44
CA TYR A 167 16.37 11.49 -1.88
C TYR A 167 17.74 11.43 -2.56
N ARG A 168 17.75 11.58 -3.89
CA ARG A 168 18.98 11.64 -4.70
C ARG A 168 18.73 12.45 -5.98
N ASP A 169 19.68 13.33 -6.33
CA ASP A 169 19.63 14.04 -7.60
C ASP A 169 19.90 13.09 -8.78
N PRO A 170 19.17 13.22 -9.90
CA PRO A 170 19.59 12.64 -11.16
C PRO A 170 21.01 13.13 -11.54
N PRO A 171 21.91 12.27 -12.07
CA PRO A 171 23.30 12.65 -12.34
C PRO A 171 23.47 13.84 -13.29
N TRP A 172 22.50 14.05 -14.16
CA TRP A 172 22.48 15.10 -15.17
C TRP A 172 21.78 16.39 -14.69
N LEU A 173 21.14 16.39 -13.52
CA LEU A 173 20.36 17.53 -13.03
C LEU A 173 21.29 18.68 -12.67
N THR A 174 21.13 19.82 -13.37
CA THR A 174 21.93 21.03 -13.19
C THR A 174 21.04 22.27 -13.29
N GLY A 175 21.53 23.43 -12.90
CA GLY A 175 20.85 24.69 -13.01
C GLY A 175 20.63 25.38 -11.67
N THR A 176 19.96 26.52 -11.72
CA THR A 176 19.52 27.30 -10.56
C THR A 176 18.39 26.56 -9.81
N PRO A 177 18.13 26.86 -8.54
CA PRO A 177 17.02 26.28 -7.80
C PRO A 177 15.66 26.38 -8.52
N GLN A 178 15.42 27.49 -9.22
CA GLN A 178 14.19 27.74 -9.98
C GLN A 178 14.10 26.83 -11.23
N GLU A 179 15.22 26.60 -11.93
CA GLU A 179 15.28 25.71 -13.09
C GLU A 179 15.09 24.25 -12.66
N VAL A 180 15.69 23.84 -11.54
CA VAL A 180 15.53 22.51 -10.96
C VAL A 180 14.07 22.24 -10.54
N ALA A 181 13.42 23.21 -9.86
CA ALA A 181 12.02 23.12 -9.50
C ALA A 181 11.12 22.99 -10.74
N ARG A 182 11.40 23.79 -11.78
CA ARG A 182 10.66 23.73 -13.06
C ARG A 182 10.81 22.35 -13.71
N ALA A 183 12.03 21.82 -13.80
CA ALA A 183 12.28 20.50 -14.37
C ALA A 183 11.52 19.38 -13.59
N GLN A 184 11.44 19.49 -12.25
CA GLN A 184 10.66 18.58 -11.43
C GLN A 184 9.16 18.65 -11.76
N PHE A 185 8.59 19.84 -11.90
CA PHE A 185 7.16 20.00 -12.22
C PHE A 185 6.82 19.59 -13.66
N GLU A 186 7.71 19.83 -14.62
CA GLU A 186 7.59 19.33 -15.99
C GLU A 186 7.62 17.80 -16.03
N ARG A 187 8.46 17.17 -15.20
CA ARG A 187 8.48 15.71 -15.02
C ARG A 187 7.14 15.19 -14.51
N ILE A 188 6.56 15.81 -13.48
CA ILE A 188 5.24 15.44 -12.96
C ILE A 188 4.19 15.49 -14.09
N THR A 189 4.14 16.57 -14.84
CA THR A 189 3.21 16.71 -15.96
C THR A 189 3.37 15.58 -16.97
N ARG A 190 4.60 15.34 -17.45
CA ARG A 190 4.88 14.31 -18.46
C ARG A 190 4.48 12.93 -18.04
N TYR A 191 4.78 12.53 -16.79
CA TYR A 191 4.55 11.16 -16.33
C TYR A 191 3.07 10.91 -16.04
N VAL A 192 2.41 11.83 -15.38
CA VAL A 192 0.97 11.70 -15.10
C VAL A 192 0.15 11.70 -16.39
N GLN A 193 0.50 12.52 -17.38
CA GLN A 193 -0.19 12.55 -18.67
C GLN A 193 0.05 11.27 -19.48
N ARG A 194 1.32 10.79 -19.54
CA ARG A 194 1.68 9.61 -20.32
C ARG A 194 1.00 8.34 -19.82
N LEU A 195 0.91 8.20 -18.50
CA LEU A 195 0.44 6.96 -17.84
C LEU A 195 -1.01 7.03 -17.37
N ARG A 196 -1.77 8.03 -17.87
CA ARG A 196 -3.20 8.16 -17.56
C ARG A 196 -3.97 6.90 -18.00
N GLY A 197 -4.79 6.35 -17.09
CA GLY A 197 -5.53 5.12 -17.31
C GLY A 197 -4.69 3.84 -17.13
N ASP A 198 -3.37 4.00 -16.95
CA ASP A 198 -2.45 2.93 -16.57
C ASP A 198 -2.06 3.04 -15.09
N ILE A 199 -1.82 4.26 -14.63
CA ILE A 199 -1.52 4.58 -13.23
C ILE A 199 -2.34 5.79 -12.84
N ASP A 200 -3.36 5.58 -12.00
CA ASP A 200 -4.27 6.63 -11.57
C ASP A 200 -4.13 6.97 -10.07
N ILE A 201 -3.18 6.36 -9.37
CA ILE A 201 -2.83 6.68 -7.97
C ILE A 201 -1.35 7.08 -7.92
N TRP A 202 -1.05 8.27 -7.37
CA TRP A 202 0.29 8.81 -7.34
C TRP A 202 0.71 9.32 -5.97
N ASP A 203 1.84 8.85 -5.45
CA ASP A 203 2.56 9.55 -4.38
C ASP A 203 3.20 10.79 -5.00
N VAL A 204 2.51 11.95 -4.85
CA VAL A 204 2.93 13.19 -5.52
C VAL A 204 4.18 13.78 -4.90
N VAL A 205 4.20 13.87 -3.58
CA VAL A 205 5.36 14.31 -2.81
C VAL A 205 5.63 13.31 -1.70
N ASN A 206 6.89 12.93 -1.56
CA ASN A 206 7.36 11.99 -0.55
C ASN A 206 8.28 12.67 0.46
N GLU A 207 8.04 12.46 1.77
CA GLU A 207 8.91 12.84 2.90
C GLU A 207 9.22 14.34 3.01
N ALA A 208 8.24 15.19 2.73
CA ALA A 208 8.41 16.64 2.75
C ALA A 208 8.67 17.21 4.15
N THR A 209 8.26 16.51 5.21
CA THR A 209 8.46 16.96 6.61
C THR A 209 9.94 17.14 6.97
N HIS A 210 10.79 16.30 6.41
CA HIS A 210 12.25 16.31 6.64
C HIS A 210 13.04 16.41 5.32
N TYR A 211 12.58 17.27 4.40
CA TYR A 211 13.27 17.49 3.12
C TYR A 211 14.72 17.93 3.28
N ASP A 212 15.07 18.57 4.40
CA ASP A 212 16.38 19.19 4.67
C ASP A 212 17.31 18.34 5.55
N ARG A 213 16.99 17.03 5.74
CA ARG A 213 17.86 16.13 6.49
C ARG A 213 19.24 15.98 5.84
N ALA A 214 20.25 15.58 6.64
CA ALA A 214 21.65 15.54 6.22
C ALA A 214 21.87 14.68 4.95
N GLU A 215 21.17 13.54 4.83
CA GLU A 215 21.24 12.66 3.68
C GLU A 215 20.72 13.36 2.41
N CYS A 216 19.61 14.07 2.48
CA CYS A 216 19.07 14.82 1.36
C CYS A 216 19.99 15.94 0.91
N LYS A 217 20.57 16.70 1.85
CA LYS A 217 21.55 17.74 1.55
C LYS A 217 22.81 17.19 0.88
N ARG A 218 23.23 15.98 1.23
CA ARG A 218 24.41 15.32 0.67
C ARG A 218 24.14 14.70 -0.71
N ASP A 219 23.03 13.94 -0.84
CA ASP A 219 22.77 13.08 -2.01
C ASP A 219 21.85 13.74 -3.04
N ALA A 220 21.06 14.75 -2.64
CA ALA A 220 20.17 15.53 -3.48
C ALA A 220 20.29 17.04 -3.22
N PRO A 221 21.50 17.64 -3.27
CA PRO A 221 21.68 19.04 -2.94
C PRO A 221 20.83 19.97 -3.81
N ARG A 222 20.69 19.69 -5.10
CA ARG A 222 19.97 20.57 -6.04
C ARG A 222 18.47 20.57 -5.81
N LEU A 223 17.86 19.39 -5.63
CA LEU A 223 16.44 19.28 -5.29
C LEU A 223 16.16 19.88 -3.91
N THR A 224 17.07 19.66 -2.94
CA THR A 224 16.93 20.23 -1.59
C THR A 224 17.00 21.76 -1.62
N GLU A 225 17.94 22.33 -2.38
CA GLU A 225 18.04 23.79 -2.59
C GLU A 225 16.83 24.36 -3.31
N ALA A 226 16.26 23.64 -4.29
CA ALA A 226 15.04 24.07 -4.99
C ALA A 226 13.85 24.13 -4.03
N ILE A 227 13.69 23.15 -3.15
CA ILE A 227 12.64 23.14 -2.11
C ILE A 227 12.87 24.31 -1.14
N ALA A 228 14.11 24.48 -0.67
CA ALA A 228 14.44 25.54 0.28
C ALA A 228 14.19 26.95 -0.32
N ALA A 229 14.56 27.17 -1.58
CA ALA A 229 14.39 28.45 -2.27
C ALA A 229 12.91 28.81 -2.51
N MET A 230 12.06 27.82 -2.76
CA MET A 230 10.61 28.03 -2.91
C MET A 230 9.89 28.09 -1.55
N GLY A 231 10.44 27.45 -0.53
CA GLY A 231 9.74 27.07 0.68
C GLY A 231 8.92 25.78 0.50
N VAL A 232 8.86 24.96 1.55
CA VAL A 232 8.22 23.63 1.52
C VAL A 232 6.73 23.71 1.12
N GLY A 233 5.98 24.62 1.75
CA GLY A 233 4.54 24.79 1.46
C GLY A 233 4.26 25.14 -0.01
N PRO A 234 4.84 26.22 -0.58
CA PRO A 234 4.69 26.55 -2.00
C PRO A 234 5.14 25.43 -2.94
N TYR A 235 6.23 24.72 -2.62
CA TYR A 235 6.72 23.61 -3.43
C TYR A 235 5.72 22.46 -3.51
N ILE A 236 5.22 21.98 -2.35
CA ILE A 236 4.24 20.89 -2.33
C ILE A 236 2.93 21.28 -3.00
N ARG A 237 2.41 22.49 -2.77
CA ARG A 237 1.19 22.98 -3.43
C ARG A 237 1.37 23.03 -4.96
N THR A 238 2.53 23.48 -5.45
CA THR A 238 2.81 23.52 -6.89
C THR A 238 2.87 22.10 -7.47
N ALA A 239 3.52 21.15 -6.79
CA ALA A 239 3.56 19.76 -7.23
C ALA A 239 2.17 19.14 -7.34
N PHE A 240 1.31 19.32 -6.32
CA PHE A 240 -0.07 18.82 -6.34
C PHE A 240 -0.94 19.50 -7.39
N LYS A 241 -0.84 20.82 -7.55
CA LYS A 241 -1.53 21.55 -8.61
C LYS A 241 -1.13 21.03 -10.00
N THR A 242 0.16 20.82 -10.21
CA THR A 242 0.69 20.27 -11.46
C THR A 242 0.18 18.86 -11.73
N ALA A 243 0.22 17.98 -10.74
CA ALA A 243 -0.29 16.62 -10.86
C ALA A 243 -1.79 16.60 -11.17
N ARG A 244 -2.59 17.42 -10.49
CA ARG A 244 -4.04 17.55 -10.73
C ARG A 244 -4.36 18.08 -12.11
N GLN A 245 -3.60 19.05 -12.61
CA GLN A 245 -3.76 19.57 -13.98
C GLN A 245 -3.39 18.52 -15.05
N ALA A 246 -2.39 17.70 -14.78
CA ALA A 246 -1.95 16.63 -15.67
C ALA A 246 -2.91 15.41 -15.68
N GLY A 247 -3.52 15.09 -14.53
CA GLY A 247 -4.47 13.99 -14.36
C GLY A 247 -5.65 14.41 -13.48
N ARG A 248 -6.75 14.86 -14.09
CA ARG A 248 -7.91 15.39 -13.35
C ARG A 248 -8.54 14.39 -12.40
N ASP A 249 -8.61 13.14 -12.84
CA ASP A 249 -9.27 12.03 -12.13
C ASP A 249 -8.28 11.20 -11.30
N ALA A 250 -6.98 11.54 -11.33
CA ALA A 250 -5.97 10.82 -10.57
C ALA A 250 -6.15 11.01 -9.06
N THR A 251 -5.94 9.94 -8.31
CA THR A 251 -5.88 9.97 -6.84
C THR A 251 -4.49 10.43 -6.39
N LEU A 252 -4.43 11.56 -5.73
CA LEU A 252 -3.19 12.23 -5.31
C LEU A 252 -2.91 11.96 -3.83
N VAL A 253 -1.78 11.34 -3.56
CA VAL A 253 -1.35 10.95 -2.21
C VAL A 253 -0.22 11.86 -1.74
N ILE A 254 -0.33 12.38 -0.52
CA ILE A 254 0.79 12.98 0.22
C ILE A 254 1.38 11.91 1.15
N ASN A 255 2.65 11.55 1.00
CA ASN A 255 3.28 10.41 1.66
C ASN A 255 4.46 10.82 2.55
N ASP A 256 4.50 10.31 3.79
CA ASP A 256 5.61 10.58 4.71
C ASP A 256 5.81 9.41 5.70
N TYR A 257 7.02 9.29 6.24
CA TYR A 257 7.33 8.36 7.33
C TYR A 257 7.07 8.94 8.72
N ARG A 258 6.84 10.26 8.82
CA ARG A 258 6.48 10.88 10.09
C ARG A 258 5.05 10.56 10.46
N THR A 259 4.85 10.07 11.66
CA THR A 259 3.54 9.71 12.19
C THR A 259 3.11 10.59 13.36
N ASP A 260 3.84 11.68 13.60
CA ASP A 260 3.61 12.67 14.66
C ASP A 260 2.96 13.94 14.13
N ALA A 261 2.81 14.92 15.02
CA ALA A 261 2.22 16.22 14.75
C ALA A 261 2.97 17.00 13.64
N ALA A 262 4.29 16.76 13.46
CA ALA A 262 5.08 17.51 12.48
C ALA A 262 4.60 17.26 11.04
N PHE A 263 4.22 16.04 10.67
CA PHE A 263 3.64 15.76 9.36
C PHE A 263 2.26 16.42 9.23
N ALA A 264 1.41 16.28 10.23
CA ALA A 264 0.08 16.87 10.25
C ALA A 264 0.12 18.39 10.13
N GLU A 265 0.97 19.07 10.92
CA GLU A 265 1.00 20.52 11.05
C GLU A 265 1.82 21.22 9.96
N LYS A 266 3.00 20.65 9.58
CA LYS A 266 3.93 21.31 8.66
C LYS A 266 3.68 20.99 7.19
N VAL A 267 3.00 19.88 6.89
CA VAL A 267 2.79 19.43 5.52
C VAL A 267 1.31 19.32 5.19
N ILE A 268 0.55 18.51 5.91
CA ILE A 268 -0.85 18.24 5.55
C ILE A 268 -1.70 19.50 5.67
N SER A 269 -1.59 20.24 6.78
CA SER A 269 -2.36 21.48 6.99
C SER A 269 -1.98 22.60 6.02
N GLU A 270 -0.74 22.61 5.51
CA GLU A 270 -0.27 23.58 4.52
C GLU A 270 -0.70 23.24 3.07
N LEU A 271 -1.18 22.00 2.84
CA LEU A 271 -1.54 21.51 1.52
C LEU A 271 -3.02 21.76 1.21
N ALA A 272 -3.38 23.02 1.20
CA ALA A 272 -4.71 23.52 0.85
C ALA A 272 -4.65 24.60 -0.23
N ASP A 273 -5.72 24.72 -1.03
CA ASP A 273 -5.88 25.78 -2.03
C ASP A 273 -6.31 27.13 -1.38
N GLU A 274 -6.52 28.16 -2.20
CA GLU A 274 -6.96 29.50 -1.76
C GLU A 274 -8.34 29.53 -1.07
N HIS A 275 -9.11 28.44 -1.17
CA HIS A 275 -10.40 28.27 -0.52
C HIS A 275 -10.32 27.32 0.69
N ALA A 276 -9.12 27.04 1.19
CA ALA A 276 -8.83 26.09 2.28
C ALA A 276 -9.29 24.64 2.00
N ARG A 277 -9.43 24.23 0.72
CA ARG A 277 -9.78 22.87 0.34
C ARG A 277 -8.51 22.04 0.20
N PRO A 278 -8.48 20.81 0.76
CA PRO A 278 -7.33 19.90 0.61
C PRO A 278 -7.02 19.64 -0.87
N MET A 279 -5.75 19.78 -1.25
CA MET A 279 -5.27 19.53 -2.61
C MET A 279 -4.91 18.05 -2.85
N TYR A 280 -4.98 17.23 -1.83
CA TYR A 280 -4.74 15.78 -1.85
C TYR A 280 -6.04 15.01 -1.66
N ASP A 281 -6.05 13.76 -2.12
CA ASP A 281 -7.18 12.85 -1.96
C ASP A 281 -6.95 11.85 -0.84
N VAL A 282 -5.69 11.45 -0.59
CA VAL A 282 -5.28 10.40 0.36
C VAL A 282 -4.08 10.86 1.16
N ILE A 283 -4.03 10.46 2.42
CA ILE A 283 -2.83 10.58 3.28
C ILE A 283 -2.11 9.24 3.30
N GLY A 284 -0.87 9.24 2.81
CA GLY A 284 0.04 8.10 2.83
C GLY A 284 0.89 8.10 4.10
N ILE A 285 0.94 6.96 4.76
CA ILE A 285 1.67 6.75 6.00
C ILE A 285 2.64 5.60 5.78
N GLN A 286 3.94 5.89 5.77
CA GLN A 286 4.96 4.86 5.82
C GLN A 286 4.96 4.21 7.20
N SER A 287 5.10 2.90 7.24
CA SER A 287 5.14 2.11 8.47
C SER A 287 6.33 1.15 8.49
N HIS A 288 7.50 1.69 8.20
CA HIS A 288 8.76 0.94 8.30
C HIS A 288 9.11 0.65 9.75
N MET A 289 9.00 -0.61 10.15
CA MET A 289 9.20 -1.06 11.53
C MET A 289 10.51 -1.85 11.71
N HIS A 290 11.60 -1.40 11.06
CA HIS A 290 12.92 -2.02 11.24
C HIS A 290 13.44 -1.93 12.69
N GLY A 291 13.06 -0.90 13.42
CA GLY A 291 13.43 -0.70 14.82
C GLY A 291 12.53 -1.37 15.85
N GLY A 292 11.55 -2.13 15.39
CA GLY A 292 10.58 -2.82 16.23
C GLY A 292 9.14 -2.59 15.82
N PRO A 293 8.21 -3.51 16.16
CA PRO A 293 6.83 -3.46 15.76
C PRO A 293 6.06 -2.31 16.44
N TRP A 294 5.09 -1.77 15.74
CA TRP A 294 4.03 -0.98 16.37
C TRP A 294 3.02 -1.95 17.01
N GLY A 295 2.69 -1.76 18.24
CA GLY A 295 1.56 -2.49 18.86
C GLY A 295 0.22 -1.97 18.36
N ALA A 296 -0.86 -2.68 18.68
CA ALA A 296 -2.20 -2.32 18.24
C ALA A 296 -2.62 -0.90 18.68
N ALA A 297 -2.32 -0.52 19.93
CA ALA A 297 -2.61 0.82 20.46
C ALA A 297 -1.93 1.94 19.66
N ARG A 298 -0.63 1.81 19.37
CA ARG A 298 0.10 2.81 18.56
C ARG A 298 -0.42 2.86 17.12
N THR A 299 -0.70 1.71 16.52
CA THR A 299 -1.24 1.65 15.15
C THR A 299 -2.58 2.38 15.08
N TRP A 300 -3.45 2.13 16.04
CA TRP A 300 -4.75 2.81 16.15
C TRP A 300 -4.60 4.32 16.39
N GLU A 301 -3.73 4.73 17.30
CA GLU A 301 -3.43 6.15 17.58
C GLU A 301 -2.98 6.90 16.33
N VAL A 302 -2.12 6.29 15.50
CA VAL A 302 -1.68 6.86 14.22
C VAL A 302 -2.87 7.03 13.28
N CYS A 303 -3.72 6.02 13.14
CA CYS A 303 -4.94 6.13 12.32
C CYS A 303 -5.84 7.26 12.79
N GLU A 304 -6.15 7.34 14.09
CA GLU A 304 -7.00 8.38 14.69
C GLU A 304 -6.41 9.79 14.52
N ARG A 305 -5.09 9.93 14.59
CA ARG A 305 -4.40 11.21 14.37
C ARG A 305 -4.66 11.78 12.99
N PHE A 306 -4.57 10.94 11.96
CA PHE A 306 -4.71 11.37 10.57
C PHE A 306 -6.16 11.28 10.05
N ALA A 307 -7.03 10.48 10.64
CA ALA A 307 -8.44 10.41 10.29
C ALA A 307 -9.18 11.76 10.52
N LYS A 308 -8.64 12.62 11.39
CA LYS A 308 -9.15 13.99 11.65
C LYS A 308 -9.18 14.87 10.40
N PHE A 309 -8.39 14.56 9.39
CA PHE A 309 -8.39 15.27 8.10
C PHE A 309 -9.52 14.84 7.16
N ALA A 310 -10.35 13.88 7.57
CA ALA A 310 -11.49 13.35 6.81
C ALA A 310 -11.11 12.88 5.39
N LYS A 311 -9.91 12.31 5.24
CA LYS A 311 -9.41 11.70 4.01
C LYS A 311 -9.07 10.24 4.26
N PRO A 312 -9.16 9.38 3.23
CA PRO A 312 -8.66 8.02 3.31
C PRO A 312 -7.19 7.96 3.72
N LEU A 313 -6.84 6.92 4.47
CA LEU A 313 -5.48 6.62 4.88
C LEU A 313 -4.97 5.41 4.11
N HIS A 314 -3.81 5.53 3.46
CA HIS A 314 -3.07 4.42 2.88
C HIS A 314 -1.80 4.17 3.70
N PHE A 315 -1.64 2.97 4.24
CA PHE A 315 -0.36 2.53 4.79
C PHE A 315 0.50 2.07 3.62
N THR A 316 1.48 2.89 3.26
CA THR A 316 2.11 2.85 1.93
C THR A 316 3.39 2.02 1.86
N GLU A 317 4.06 1.76 2.99
CA GLU A 317 5.41 1.18 3.02
C GLU A 317 5.63 0.39 4.32
N THR A 318 4.84 -0.67 4.53
CA THR A 318 4.93 -1.47 5.76
C THR A 318 6.12 -2.41 5.72
N THR A 319 6.90 -2.44 6.78
CA THR A 319 8.02 -3.37 6.96
C THR A 319 8.04 -3.92 8.38
N LEU A 320 8.06 -5.23 8.53
CA LEU A 320 8.36 -5.93 9.77
C LEU A 320 9.45 -6.96 9.49
N VAL A 321 10.49 -6.98 10.29
CA VAL A 321 11.64 -7.87 10.10
C VAL A 321 11.47 -9.18 10.87
N SER A 322 11.98 -10.28 10.29
CA SER A 322 11.94 -11.61 10.93
C SER A 322 13.17 -11.93 11.80
N GLY A 323 13.95 -10.90 12.12
CA GLY A 323 15.08 -11.07 13.03
C GLY A 323 15.88 -9.79 13.25
N PRO A 324 16.81 -9.80 14.18
CA PRO A 324 17.56 -8.61 14.59
C PRO A 324 18.67 -8.25 13.58
N LYS A 325 19.08 -6.99 13.62
CA LYS A 325 20.28 -6.50 12.96
C LYS A 325 21.44 -6.55 13.95
N SER A 326 22.54 -7.21 13.56
CA SER A 326 23.83 -7.22 14.26
C SER A 326 24.90 -6.42 13.49
N GLU A 327 26.12 -6.39 13.99
CA GLU A 327 27.27 -5.80 13.27
C GLU A 327 27.56 -6.54 11.95
N SER A 328 27.30 -7.85 11.89
CA SER A 328 27.47 -8.67 10.69
C SER A 328 26.29 -8.57 9.70
N GLY A 329 25.27 -7.79 10.01
CA GLY A 329 24.07 -7.61 9.18
C GLY A 329 22.79 -8.17 9.81
N TRP A 330 21.78 -8.33 8.98
CA TRP A 330 20.50 -8.89 9.40
C TRP A 330 20.57 -10.41 9.50
N THR A 331 19.81 -10.96 10.46
CA THR A 331 19.61 -12.41 10.61
C THR A 331 18.12 -12.73 10.58
N THR A 332 17.79 -13.97 10.20
CA THR A 332 16.42 -14.49 10.29
C THR A 332 16.45 -15.87 10.92
N THR A 333 15.36 -16.27 11.57
CA THR A 333 15.19 -17.60 12.18
C THR A 333 13.74 -18.04 12.02
N ALA A 334 13.46 -19.33 12.06
CA ALA A 334 12.09 -19.86 12.01
C ALA A 334 11.18 -19.24 13.10
N LYS A 335 11.70 -19.04 14.31
CA LYS A 335 10.97 -18.36 15.39
C LYS A 335 10.72 -16.88 15.05
N GLY A 336 11.69 -16.21 14.44
CA GLY A 336 11.55 -14.80 14.00
C GLY A 336 10.52 -14.64 12.89
N GLU A 337 10.50 -15.57 11.91
CA GLU A 337 9.49 -15.57 10.84
C GLU A 337 8.07 -15.80 11.39
N GLU A 338 7.93 -16.70 12.38
CA GLU A 338 6.63 -16.94 13.04
C GLU A 338 6.17 -15.72 13.84
N GLN A 339 7.09 -15.02 14.51
CA GLN A 339 6.81 -13.77 15.20
C GLN A 339 6.42 -12.66 14.21
N GLN A 340 7.13 -12.54 13.09
CA GLN A 340 6.79 -11.61 12.00
C GLN A 340 5.37 -11.85 11.52
N ALA A 341 4.99 -13.09 11.27
CA ALA A 341 3.67 -13.48 10.81
C ALA A 341 2.57 -13.10 11.81
N ARG A 342 2.80 -13.36 13.11
CA ARG A 342 1.85 -12.99 14.18
C ARG A 342 1.66 -11.47 14.24
N LEU A 343 2.74 -10.72 14.30
CA LEU A 343 2.72 -9.25 14.40
C LEU A 343 2.11 -8.59 13.15
N ALA A 344 2.40 -9.12 11.97
CA ALA A 344 1.78 -8.68 10.73
C ALA A 344 0.27 -8.93 10.74
N SER A 345 -0.19 -10.08 11.25
CA SER A 345 -1.62 -10.39 11.38
C SER A 345 -2.34 -9.40 12.30
N GLU A 346 -1.75 -9.08 13.45
CA GLU A 346 -2.29 -8.08 14.37
C GLU A 346 -2.35 -6.69 13.71
N PHE A 347 -1.28 -6.26 13.05
CA PHE A 347 -1.20 -4.99 12.34
C PHE A 347 -2.26 -4.88 11.23
N TYR A 348 -2.38 -5.90 10.37
CA TYR A 348 -3.40 -5.94 9.32
C TYR A 348 -4.81 -5.94 9.90
N THR A 349 -5.05 -6.65 11.00
CA THR A 349 -6.36 -6.68 11.67
C THR A 349 -6.76 -5.29 12.18
N VAL A 350 -5.85 -4.57 12.84
CA VAL A 350 -6.10 -3.20 13.31
C VAL A 350 -6.43 -2.29 12.13
N LEU A 351 -5.59 -2.28 11.10
CA LEU A 351 -5.76 -1.39 9.94
C LEU A 351 -7.02 -1.73 9.14
N PHE A 352 -7.28 -3.01 8.88
CA PHE A 352 -8.48 -3.43 8.15
C PHE A 352 -9.76 -3.15 8.94
N SER A 353 -9.70 -3.09 10.27
CA SER A 353 -10.84 -2.74 11.11
C SER A 353 -11.09 -1.22 11.19
N HIS A 354 -10.11 -0.38 10.85
CA HIS A 354 -10.24 1.08 11.00
C HIS A 354 -10.98 1.72 9.81
N PRO A 355 -12.04 2.51 10.05
CA PRO A 355 -12.93 3.03 8.97
C PRO A 355 -12.21 3.92 7.95
N ALA A 356 -11.21 4.68 8.36
CA ALA A 356 -10.49 5.60 7.47
C ALA A 356 -9.42 4.92 6.62
N VAL A 357 -8.98 3.69 6.93
CA VAL A 357 -7.93 3.01 6.17
C VAL A 357 -8.53 2.34 4.94
N GLU A 358 -7.97 2.56 3.76
CA GLU A 358 -8.42 1.95 2.50
C GLU A 358 -7.35 1.09 1.81
N ALA A 359 -6.08 1.22 2.23
CA ALA A 359 -4.97 0.43 1.66
C ALA A 359 -3.92 0.06 2.71
N ILE A 360 -3.35 -1.14 2.53
CA ILE A 360 -2.14 -1.60 3.22
C ILE A 360 -1.18 -2.09 2.15
N THR A 361 -0.01 -1.45 2.06
CA THR A 361 1.06 -1.84 1.15
C THR A 361 2.26 -2.31 1.94
N TRP A 362 2.66 -3.54 1.73
CA TRP A 362 3.92 -4.06 2.24
C TRP A 362 5.08 -3.54 1.38
N TRP A 363 6.30 -3.38 1.97
CA TRP A 363 7.36 -2.78 1.18
C TRP A 363 8.17 -3.78 0.39
N ASP A 364 8.59 -4.88 0.98
CA ASP A 364 9.38 -5.89 0.28
C ASP A 364 8.62 -7.22 0.19
N PHE A 365 8.34 -7.73 -1.02
CA PHE A 365 7.63 -8.99 -1.16
C PHE A 365 8.53 -10.20 -0.91
N SER A 366 9.82 -10.08 -1.22
CA SER A 366 10.80 -11.12 -0.92
C SER A 366 12.04 -10.55 -0.22
N ASP A 367 12.77 -11.40 0.49
CA ASP A 367 14.08 -11.04 1.05
C ASP A 367 15.12 -10.79 -0.05
N GLN A 368 14.94 -11.38 -1.24
CA GLN A 368 15.75 -11.08 -2.40
C GLN A 368 15.50 -9.65 -2.89
N GLY A 369 16.53 -8.82 -2.84
CA GLY A 369 16.44 -7.42 -3.23
C GLY A 369 15.73 -6.50 -2.22
N ALA A 370 15.46 -6.99 -1.00
CA ALA A 370 14.81 -6.23 0.05
C ALA A 370 15.58 -4.95 0.43
N TRP A 371 14.86 -3.89 0.73
CA TRP A 371 15.42 -2.63 1.19
C TRP A 371 16.24 -2.82 2.47
N GLN A 372 17.44 -2.22 2.51
CA GLN A 372 18.43 -2.41 3.58
C GLN A 372 18.88 -3.87 3.76
N MET A 373 18.63 -4.76 2.80
CA MET A 373 18.87 -6.21 2.92
C MET A 373 18.18 -6.82 4.17
N ALA A 374 17.08 -6.22 4.61
CA ALA A 374 16.35 -6.65 5.79
C ALA A 374 15.46 -7.86 5.46
N PRO A 375 15.37 -8.87 6.36
CA PRO A 375 14.55 -10.05 6.12
C PRO A 375 13.06 -9.74 6.42
N ALA A 376 12.50 -8.84 5.63
CA ALA A 376 11.16 -8.31 5.80
C ALA A 376 10.15 -8.88 4.80
N GLY A 377 10.59 -9.66 3.82
CA GLY A 377 9.75 -10.23 2.77
C GLY A 377 8.69 -11.21 3.30
N PHE A 378 7.66 -11.41 2.49
CA PHE A 378 6.72 -12.53 2.62
C PHE A 378 7.35 -13.83 2.13
N LEU A 379 8.29 -13.69 1.21
CA LEU A 379 9.06 -14.79 0.63
C LEU A 379 10.51 -14.70 1.09
N ARG A 380 11.15 -15.85 1.23
CA ARG A 380 12.59 -15.92 1.46
C ARG A 380 13.37 -15.57 0.19
N ASP A 381 14.67 -15.51 0.30
CA ASP A 381 15.59 -15.20 -0.81
C ASP A 381 15.49 -16.18 -2.00
N ASP A 382 15.05 -17.42 -1.75
CA ASP A 382 14.79 -18.47 -2.75
C ASP A 382 13.35 -18.47 -3.28
N MET A 383 12.54 -17.49 -2.92
CA MET A 383 11.10 -17.36 -3.20
C MET A 383 10.20 -18.36 -2.48
N SER A 384 10.70 -19.20 -1.57
CA SER A 384 9.83 -20.01 -0.72
C SER A 384 9.00 -19.13 0.23
N ALA A 385 7.76 -19.54 0.50
CA ALA A 385 6.86 -18.77 1.36
C ALA A 385 7.31 -18.82 2.83
N LYS A 386 7.28 -17.66 3.51
CA LYS A 386 7.39 -17.56 4.96
C LYS A 386 6.01 -17.74 5.61
N PRO A 387 5.92 -18.02 6.92
CA PRO A 387 4.65 -18.08 7.64
C PRO A 387 3.76 -16.86 7.48
N ILE A 388 4.33 -15.66 7.29
CA ILE A 388 3.59 -14.43 7.04
C ILE A 388 2.76 -14.50 5.75
N TYR A 389 3.31 -15.09 4.67
CA TYR A 389 2.59 -15.25 3.41
C TYR A 389 1.34 -16.11 3.60
N GLU A 390 1.51 -17.32 4.18
CA GLU A 390 0.43 -18.26 4.39
C GLU A 390 -0.66 -17.69 5.29
N ARG A 391 -0.26 -17.03 6.37
CA ARG A 391 -1.19 -16.44 7.34
C ARG A 391 -1.98 -15.27 6.76
N LEU A 392 -1.35 -14.38 5.98
CA LEU A 392 -2.05 -13.28 5.35
C LEU A 392 -2.89 -13.73 4.14
N CYS A 393 -2.50 -14.79 3.43
CA CYS A 393 -3.39 -15.43 2.45
C CYS A 393 -4.66 -15.95 3.11
N ASP A 394 -4.56 -16.68 4.22
CA ASP A 394 -5.73 -17.16 4.98
C ASP A 394 -6.62 -15.99 5.44
N MET A 395 -6.03 -14.90 5.89
CA MET A 395 -6.79 -13.72 6.29
C MET A 395 -7.48 -13.04 5.10
N ILE A 396 -6.74 -12.70 4.04
CA ILE A 396 -7.21 -11.85 2.94
C ILE A 396 -8.10 -12.62 1.97
N LYS A 397 -7.76 -13.88 1.65
CA LYS A 397 -8.48 -14.73 0.68
C LYS A 397 -9.36 -15.80 1.35
N GLY A 398 -9.32 -15.91 2.67
CA GLY A 398 -10.14 -16.81 3.47
C GLY A 398 -11.10 -16.04 4.38
N ARG A 399 -10.67 -15.60 5.58
CA ARG A 399 -11.54 -15.02 6.61
C ARG A 399 -12.19 -13.69 6.19
N TRP A 400 -11.52 -12.87 5.42
CA TRP A 400 -12.02 -11.60 4.89
C TRP A 400 -12.50 -11.70 3.46
N TRP A 401 -12.95 -12.87 3.05
CA TRP A 401 -13.40 -13.18 1.70
C TRP A 401 -14.78 -13.79 1.71
N THR A 402 -15.63 -13.42 0.77
CA THR A 402 -17.00 -13.93 0.68
C THR A 402 -17.10 -15.04 -0.35
N ARG A 403 -17.54 -16.21 0.11
CA ARG A 403 -17.99 -17.31 -0.73
C ARG A 403 -19.22 -17.92 -0.07
N VAL A 404 -20.38 -17.82 -0.72
CA VAL A 404 -21.64 -18.30 -0.20
C VAL A 404 -22.44 -18.99 -1.29
N GLU A 405 -23.26 -19.94 -0.89
CA GLU A 405 -24.32 -20.51 -1.71
C GLU A 405 -25.66 -20.07 -1.13
N ALA A 406 -26.55 -19.61 -1.99
CA ALA A 406 -27.89 -19.16 -1.61
C ALA A 406 -28.92 -19.66 -2.61
N GLU A 407 -30.16 -19.79 -2.19
CA GLU A 407 -31.29 -20.14 -3.08
C GLU A 407 -32.00 -18.88 -3.57
N SER A 408 -32.35 -18.88 -4.87
CA SER A 408 -33.16 -17.82 -5.45
C SER A 408 -34.58 -17.92 -4.92
N GLY A 409 -35.11 -16.79 -4.50
CA GLY A 409 -36.52 -16.60 -4.15
C GLY A 409 -37.37 -16.20 -5.37
N PRO A 410 -38.59 -15.75 -5.11
CA PRO A 410 -39.49 -15.20 -6.15
C PRO A 410 -38.78 -14.04 -6.90
N GLU A 411 -39.09 -13.93 -8.20
CA GLU A 411 -38.51 -12.90 -9.09
C GLU A 411 -36.96 -12.93 -9.19
N GLY A 412 -36.34 -14.10 -8.94
CA GLY A 412 -34.89 -14.26 -8.99
C GLY A 412 -34.15 -13.53 -7.89
N ARG A 413 -34.84 -13.16 -6.81
CA ARG A 413 -34.22 -12.39 -5.71
C ARG A 413 -33.49 -13.30 -4.75
N LEU A 414 -32.33 -12.84 -4.30
CA LEU A 414 -31.60 -13.44 -3.17
C LEU A 414 -30.86 -12.36 -2.39
N ARG A 415 -30.64 -12.58 -1.10
CA ARG A 415 -29.91 -11.65 -0.23
C ARG A 415 -28.67 -12.32 0.33
N ILE A 416 -27.56 -11.59 0.31
CA ILE A 416 -26.31 -11.98 0.96
C ILE A 416 -25.74 -10.82 1.78
N ASP A 417 -24.88 -11.16 2.74
CA ASP A 417 -23.97 -10.24 3.40
C ASP A 417 -22.55 -10.58 2.95
N GLY A 418 -21.80 -9.59 2.45
CA GLY A 418 -20.47 -9.83 1.90
C GLY A 418 -19.49 -8.70 2.14
N PHE A 419 -18.20 -9.01 2.02
CA PHE A 419 -17.15 -7.99 2.00
C PHE A 419 -17.28 -7.11 0.73
N GLN A 420 -17.02 -5.83 0.87
CA GLN A 420 -17.07 -4.91 -0.27
C GLN A 420 -16.06 -5.31 -1.35
N GLY A 421 -16.48 -5.34 -2.60
CA GLY A 421 -15.65 -5.78 -3.71
C GLY A 421 -16.43 -6.20 -4.96
N GLU A 422 -15.75 -6.89 -5.86
CA GLU A 422 -16.33 -7.44 -7.10
C GLU A 422 -16.67 -8.92 -6.91
N TYR A 423 -17.76 -9.32 -7.54
CA TYR A 423 -18.36 -10.64 -7.37
C TYR A 423 -18.76 -11.29 -8.68
N GLU A 424 -18.76 -12.63 -8.66
CA GLU A 424 -19.40 -13.46 -9.66
C GLU A 424 -20.54 -14.27 -9.01
N ALA A 425 -21.70 -14.29 -9.66
CA ALA A 425 -22.79 -15.18 -9.37
C ALA A 425 -22.84 -16.29 -10.45
N ALA A 426 -22.95 -17.54 -10.05
CA ALA A 426 -23.05 -18.67 -10.97
C ALA A 426 -24.19 -19.60 -10.57
N VAL A 427 -24.92 -20.11 -11.58
CA VAL A 427 -26.07 -21.02 -11.40
C VAL A 427 -26.10 -22.06 -12.50
N LYS A 428 -26.59 -23.26 -12.21
CA LYS A 428 -26.95 -24.27 -13.22
C LYS A 428 -28.45 -24.17 -13.50
N GLU A 429 -28.81 -23.92 -14.75
CA GLU A 429 -30.20 -23.81 -15.21
C GLU A 429 -30.35 -24.58 -16.52
N ASN A 430 -31.31 -25.52 -16.56
CA ASN A 430 -31.59 -26.36 -17.73
C ASN A 430 -30.38 -27.03 -18.39
N GLY A 431 -29.42 -27.52 -17.56
CA GLY A 431 -28.20 -28.15 -18.01
C GLY A 431 -27.09 -27.18 -18.46
N ARG A 432 -27.35 -25.87 -18.45
CA ARG A 432 -26.37 -24.81 -18.78
C ARG A 432 -25.80 -24.20 -17.52
N ARG A 433 -24.57 -23.73 -17.58
CA ARG A 433 -23.97 -22.92 -16.52
C ARG A 433 -24.06 -21.44 -16.92
N LEU A 434 -24.79 -20.68 -16.11
CA LEU A 434 -24.96 -19.24 -16.29
C LEU A 434 -24.15 -18.50 -15.24
N GLY A 435 -23.62 -17.31 -15.58
CA GLY A 435 -22.90 -16.45 -14.66
C GLY A 435 -23.11 -14.98 -14.94
N GLY A 436 -22.96 -14.16 -13.92
CA GLY A 436 -23.04 -12.70 -14.01
C GLY A 436 -22.13 -12.05 -12.98
N ARG A 437 -21.77 -10.78 -13.20
CA ARG A 437 -20.91 -10.01 -12.30
C ARG A 437 -21.67 -8.87 -11.65
N PHE A 438 -21.30 -8.54 -10.42
CA PHE A 438 -21.81 -7.37 -9.71
C PHE A 438 -20.76 -6.82 -8.74
N SER A 439 -20.95 -5.55 -8.34
CA SER A 439 -20.11 -4.87 -7.36
C SER A 439 -20.89 -4.67 -6.06
N LEU A 440 -20.24 -4.85 -4.93
CA LEU A 440 -20.75 -4.56 -3.61
C LEU A 440 -19.88 -3.48 -2.95
N ALA A 441 -20.36 -2.24 -2.88
CA ALA A 441 -19.64 -1.12 -2.29
C ALA A 441 -20.24 -0.68 -0.94
N LYS A 442 -21.54 -0.49 -0.88
CA LYS A 442 -22.32 -0.11 0.32
C LYS A 442 -23.68 -0.78 0.25
N ALA A 443 -24.36 -0.84 1.38
CA ALA A 443 -25.75 -1.25 1.39
C ALA A 443 -26.60 -0.35 0.47
N THR A 444 -27.39 -0.95 -0.42
CA THR A 444 -28.34 -0.25 -1.27
C THR A 444 -29.76 -0.63 -0.84
N ALA A 445 -30.68 0.33 -0.90
CA ALA A 445 -32.10 0.07 -0.63
C ALA A 445 -32.75 -0.72 -1.77
N GLU A 446 -32.26 -0.57 -3.00
CA GLU A 446 -32.74 -1.23 -4.20
C GLU A 446 -31.97 -2.52 -4.47
N ALA A 447 -32.62 -3.47 -5.12
CA ALA A 447 -31.99 -4.69 -5.58
C ALA A 447 -31.02 -4.38 -6.74
N THR A 448 -29.88 -5.04 -6.73
CA THR A 448 -28.90 -4.99 -7.82
C THR A 448 -29.28 -6.01 -8.88
N ASP A 449 -29.62 -5.55 -10.09
CA ASP A 449 -29.85 -6.43 -11.23
C ASP A 449 -28.54 -7.07 -11.69
N VAL A 450 -28.55 -8.39 -11.83
CA VAL A 450 -27.42 -9.18 -12.33
C VAL A 450 -27.85 -9.96 -13.56
N GLN A 451 -27.43 -9.47 -14.71
CA GLN A 451 -27.66 -10.16 -15.97
C GLN A 451 -26.77 -11.40 -16.05
N LEU A 452 -27.41 -12.56 -16.14
CA LEU A 452 -26.71 -13.83 -16.34
C LEU A 452 -26.46 -14.06 -17.82
N THR A 453 -25.30 -14.61 -18.14
CA THR A 453 -24.92 -15.05 -19.50
C THR A 453 -24.41 -16.48 -19.46
N GLU A 454 -24.46 -17.18 -20.55
CA GLU A 454 -23.93 -18.54 -20.61
C GLU A 454 -22.40 -18.50 -20.45
N LEU A 455 -21.89 -19.29 -19.51
CA LEU A 455 -20.45 -19.44 -19.30
C LEU A 455 -19.92 -20.50 -20.26
N SER A 456 -18.83 -20.21 -20.98
CA SER A 456 -18.12 -21.22 -21.77
C SER A 456 -17.60 -22.35 -20.86
N ALA A 457 -17.54 -23.57 -21.40
CA ALA A 457 -17.15 -24.77 -20.63
C ALA A 457 -15.71 -24.73 -20.06
N ASP A 458 -14.89 -23.75 -20.47
CA ASP A 458 -13.45 -23.67 -20.21
C ASP A 458 -13.02 -22.58 -19.20
N ARG A 459 -13.90 -22.17 -18.24
CA ARG A 459 -13.51 -21.26 -17.17
C ARG A 459 -13.88 -21.78 -15.79
#